data_a57be4ac784d7bf705eb945c8b4bcd5e
#
_entry.id   a57be4ac784d7bf705eb945c8b4bcd5e
#
_cell.length_a   1.000
_cell.length_b   1.000
_cell.length_c   1.000
_cell.angle_alpha   90.00
_cell.angle_beta   90.00
_cell.angle_gamma   90.00
#
_symmetry.space_group_name_H-M   'P 1'
#
loop_
_entity.id
_entity.type
_entity.pdbx_description
1 polymer ?
#
loop_
_entity_poly.entity_id
_entity_poly.type
_entity_poly.pdbx_seq_one_letter_code
_entity_poly.pdbx_strand_id
1 'polypeptide(L)'
;MRIGFGAPVSGAWATPRDLTSFGAQAEEAGYASLWTFQRLIIPAGAKMDPVYQSVLDPMVALGFLAAGTSRIRLGVALINMPFISPGLLAKQATTVDVLSGGRLDLGLGIGWLPEEFRLTGASMARRGARAEEYVRVLHELWNPGADGMSQYDGEFYTVPPGRQDPEPVQRPGPPVILGGMSRPAMERAGRIADGWMTASRADLTRMRDNIKIVRTAAADAGRDPDKLRLVCRGVVRAGEEAHSPETGERLLLSGSYAQIRADTDWLGEQGVTEVFYDLNWDPLIGSPEVDRAAATGRAREIMAALAPSSRSELP
;
A
#
# COMPACT_ATOMS: atom_id res chain seq x y z
N MET A 1 3.63 -11.39 13.15
CA MET A 1 3.67 -10.46 11.99
C MET A 1 2.71 -10.97 10.92
N ARG A 2 1.97 -10.10 10.21
CA ARG A 2 1.07 -10.48 9.11
C ARG A 2 1.84 -10.58 7.80
N ILE A 3 1.39 -11.46 6.91
CA ILE A 3 1.91 -11.59 5.55
C ILE A 3 0.79 -11.24 4.57
N GLY A 4 1.03 -10.26 3.73
CA GLY A 4 0.15 -9.85 2.64
C GLY A 4 0.71 -10.24 1.27
N PHE A 5 -0.05 -9.92 0.21
CA PHE A 5 0.32 -10.19 -1.16
C PHE A 5 -0.02 -9.00 -2.07
N GLY A 6 0.81 -8.72 -3.07
CA GLY A 6 0.53 -7.73 -4.10
C GLY A 6 -0.51 -8.25 -5.07
N ALA A 7 -1.65 -7.57 -5.19
CA ALA A 7 -2.69 -7.93 -6.15
C ALA A 7 -2.16 -7.79 -7.59
N PRO A 8 -2.64 -8.60 -8.54
CA PRO A 8 -2.21 -8.57 -9.95
C PRO A 8 -2.78 -7.35 -10.68
N VAL A 9 -2.21 -6.18 -10.42
CA VAL A 9 -2.70 -4.89 -10.96
C VAL A 9 -1.81 -4.28 -12.03
N SER A 10 -0.68 -4.93 -12.36
CA SER A 10 0.27 -4.42 -13.36
C SER A 10 0.71 -5.51 -14.33
N GLY A 11 0.93 -5.13 -15.60
CA GLY A 11 1.48 -6.01 -16.62
C GLY A 11 0.49 -7.06 -17.16
N ALA A 12 1.03 -8.16 -17.72
CA ALA A 12 0.26 -9.15 -18.47
C ALA A 12 -0.74 -9.94 -17.61
N TRP A 13 -0.52 -10.06 -16.31
CA TRP A 13 -1.41 -10.75 -15.37
C TRP A 13 -2.51 -9.85 -14.76
N ALA A 14 -2.52 -8.54 -15.08
CA ALA A 14 -3.53 -7.60 -14.63
C ALA A 14 -4.85 -7.76 -15.41
N THR A 15 -5.52 -8.89 -15.23
CA THR A 15 -6.78 -9.24 -15.90
C THR A 15 -7.89 -9.52 -14.90
N PRO A 16 -9.18 -9.37 -15.28
CA PRO A 16 -10.29 -9.68 -14.38
C PRO A 16 -10.25 -11.12 -13.84
N ARG A 17 -9.86 -12.07 -14.69
CA ARG A 17 -9.73 -13.48 -14.32
C ARG A 17 -8.62 -13.69 -13.28
N ASP A 18 -7.47 -13.04 -13.45
CA ASP A 18 -6.35 -13.23 -12.54
C ASP A 18 -6.59 -12.47 -11.23
N LEU A 19 -7.17 -11.26 -11.27
CA LEU A 19 -7.61 -10.56 -10.05
C LEU A 19 -8.52 -11.44 -9.19
N THR A 20 -9.57 -12.02 -9.78
CA THR A 20 -10.48 -12.92 -9.07
C THR A 20 -9.77 -14.15 -8.54
N SER A 21 -9.00 -14.83 -9.40
CA SER A 21 -8.33 -16.09 -9.06
C SER A 21 -7.27 -15.91 -7.96
N PHE A 22 -6.40 -14.91 -8.08
CA PHE A 22 -5.36 -14.63 -7.08
C PHE A 22 -5.96 -14.09 -5.78
N GLY A 23 -7.07 -13.32 -5.85
CA GLY A 23 -7.79 -12.86 -4.67
C GLY A 23 -8.29 -14.02 -3.81
N ALA A 24 -8.98 -14.99 -4.43
CA ALA A 24 -9.47 -16.19 -3.76
C ALA A 24 -8.33 -17.07 -3.24
N GLN A 25 -7.30 -17.32 -4.08
CA GLN A 25 -6.16 -18.16 -3.69
C GLN A 25 -5.35 -17.56 -2.54
N ALA A 26 -5.15 -16.22 -2.52
CA ALA A 26 -4.47 -15.55 -1.41
C ALA A 26 -5.26 -15.69 -0.11
N GLU A 27 -6.59 -15.55 -0.17
CA GLU A 27 -7.46 -15.74 0.99
C GLU A 27 -7.42 -17.17 1.53
N GLU A 28 -7.44 -18.18 0.64
CA GLU A 28 -7.33 -19.60 0.99
C GLU A 28 -5.96 -19.95 1.56
N ALA A 29 -4.89 -19.38 1.00
CA ALA A 29 -3.51 -19.60 1.45
C ALA A 29 -3.18 -18.88 2.77
N GLY A 30 -4.12 -18.12 3.35
CA GLY A 30 -3.98 -17.46 4.64
C GLY A 30 -3.23 -16.13 4.59
N TYR A 31 -3.09 -15.51 3.44
CA TYR A 31 -2.58 -14.14 3.36
C TYR A 31 -3.53 -13.17 4.05
N ALA A 32 -2.97 -12.22 4.80
CA ALA A 32 -3.75 -11.28 5.60
C ALA A 32 -4.34 -10.13 4.78
N SER A 33 -3.72 -9.79 3.66
CA SER A 33 -4.08 -8.61 2.85
C SER A 33 -3.67 -8.76 1.39
N LEU A 34 -4.41 -8.03 0.53
CA LEU A 34 -4.08 -7.79 -0.87
C LEU A 34 -3.80 -6.31 -1.08
N TRP A 35 -2.71 -5.98 -1.77
CA TRP A 35 -2.27 -4.60 -1.96
C TRP A 35 -2.23 -4.23 -3.44
N THR A 36 -2.91 -3.14 -3.81
CA THR A 36 -2.84 -2.48 -5.11
C THR A 36 -1.89 -1.29 -5.06
N PHE A 37 -1.59 -0.63 -6.20
CA PHE A 37 -0.83 0.61 -6.23
C PHE A 37 -1.26 1.51 -7.41
N GLN A 38 -0.86 2.78 -7.36
CA GLN A 38 -1.24 3.79 -8.35
C GLN A 38 -0.09 4.15 -9.30
N ARG A 39 -0.42 4.26 -10.59
CA ARG A 39 0.35 4.96 -11.61
C ARG A 39 -0.65 5.56 -12.62
N LEU A 40 -0.52 6.85 -12.92
CA LEU A 40 -1.46 7.53 -13.82
C LEU A 40 -0.94 7.62 -15.26
N ILE A 41 0.36 7.79 -15.43
CA ILE A 41 0.98 7.98 -16.74
C ILE A 41 2.43 7.53 -16.76
N ILE A 42 2.88 7.07 -17.92
CA ILE A 42 4.30 6.93 -18.27
C ILE A 42 4.65 8.11 -19.18
N PRO A 43 5.58 8.98 -18.80
CA PRO A 43 6.03 10.07 -19.66
C PRO A 43 6.67 9.54 -20.94
N ALA A 44 6.42 10.20 -22.06
CA ALA A 44 7.02 9.85 -23.35
C ALA A 44 8.56 9.88 -23.25
N GLY A 45 9.21 8.80 -23.69
CA GLY A 45 10.67 8.65 -23.62
C GLY A 45 11.25 8.36 -22.23
N ALA A 46 10.44 8.28 -21.19
CA ALA A 46 10.93 7.92 -19.86
C ALA A 46 11.30 6.43 -19.80
N LYS A 47 12.51 6.15 -19.28
CA LYS A 47 12.91 4.79 -18.91
C LYS A 47 12.38 4.50 -17.50
N MET A 48 11.27 3.79 -17.43
CA MET A 48 10.66 3.36 -16.17
C MET A 48 10.62 1.83 -16.09
N ASP A 49 10.56 1.30 -14.87
CA ASP A 49 10.43 -0.14 -14.69
C ASP A 49 9.15 -0.66 -15.37
N PRO A 50 9.19 -1.88 -15.93
CA PRO A 50 8.06 -2.49 -16.64
C PRO A 50 6.76 -2.51 -15.81
N VAL A 51 6.86 -2.62 -14.49
CA VAL A 51 5.73 -2.59 -13.54
C VAL A 51 4.82 -1.35 -13.69
N TYR A 52 5.35 -0.25 -14.22
CA TYR A 52 4.56 0.98 -14.39
C TYR A 52 3.86 1.09 -15.73
N GLN A 53 4.17 0.22 -16.70
CA GLN A 53 3.70 0.38 -18.09
C GLN A 53 2.21 0.10 -18.28
N SER A 54 1.62 -0.76 -17.46
CA SER A 54 0.20 -1.11 -17.54
C SER A 54 -0.35 -1.36 -16.14
N VAL A 55 -0.88 -0.33 -15.50
CA VAL A 55 -1.37 -0.38 -14.11
C VAL A 55 -2.85 -0.05 -14.09
N LEU A 56 -3.65 -0.92 -13.45
CA LEU A 56 -5.08 -0.68 -13.21
C LEU A 56 -5.26 0.40 -12.14
N ASP A 57 -6.38 1.15 -12.21
CA ASP A 57 -6.73 2.06 -11.12
C ASP A 57 -6.91 1.27 -9.81
N PRO A 58 -6.22 1.67 -8.72
CA PRO A 58 -6.20 0.88 -7.50
C PRO A 58 -7.54 0.83 -6.78
N MET A 59 -8.31 1.92 -6.74
CA MET A 59 -9.60 1.93 -6.02
C MET A 59 -10.67 1.13 -6.76
N VAL A 60 -10.66 1.19 -8.10
CA VAL A 60 -11.55 0.36 -8.93
C VAL A 60 -11.20 -1.12 -8.79
N ALA A 61 -9.89 -1.45 -8.80
CA ALA A 61 -9.42 -2.83 -8.58
C ALA A 61 -9.78 -3.35 -7.18
N LEU A 62 -9.69 -2.51 -6.13
CA LEU A 62 -10.12 -2.89 -4.77
C LEU A 62 -11.63 -3.14 -4.68
N GLY A 63 -12.45 -2.33 -5.35
CA GLY A 63 -13.89 -2.59 -5.45
C GLY A 63 -14.19 -3.92 -6.12
N PHE A 64 -13.46 -4.26 -7.18
CA PHE A 64 -13.58 -5.54 -7.87
C PHE A 64 -13.14 -6.73 -6.97
N LEU A 65 -12.03 -6.59 -6.26
CA LEU A 65 -11.54 -7.60 -5.30
C LEU A 65 -12.49 -7.77 -4.10
N ALA A 66 -13.14 -6.70 -3.64
CA ALA A 66 -14.10 -6.76 -2.54
C ALA A 66 -15.27 -7.71 -2.84
N ALA A 67 -15.73 -7.73 -4.10
CA ALA A 67 -16.80 -8.62 -4.54
C ALA A 67 -16.38 -10.11 -4.62
N GLY A 68 -15.08 -10.38 -4.81
CA GLY A 68 -14.54 -11.73 -5.00
C GLY A 68 -13.88 -12.33 -3.73
N THR A 69 -13.89 -11.61 -2.60
CA THR A 69 -13.22 -12.02 -1.35
C THR A 69 -14.12 -11.73 -0.15
N SER A 70 -13.90 -12.40 0.99
CA SER A 70 -14.76 -12.26 2.17
C SER A 70 -14.03 -11.93 3.49
N ARG A 71 -12.75 -12.25 3.61
CA ARG A 71 -11.97 -12.12 4.85
C ARG A 71 -10.69 -11.32 4.70
N ILE A 72 -9.97 -11.50 3.58
CA ILE A 72 -8.68 -10.85 3.32
C ILE A 72 -8.85 -9.34 3.29
N ARG A 73 -7.94 -8.61 3.93
CA ARG A 73 -7.96 -7.14 3.90
C ARG A 73 -7.53 -6.62 2.53
N LEU A 74 -8.00 -5.45 2.18
CA LEU A 74 -7.81 -4.82 0.88
C LEU A 74 -7.07 -3.49 1.07
N GLY A 75 -5.84 -3.40 0.58
CA GLY A 75 -4.98 -2.24 0.78
C GLY A 75 -4.57 -1.56 -0.53
N VAL A 76 -4.22 -0.30 -0.45
CA VAL A 76 -3.54 0.41 -1.53
C VAL A 76 -2.18 0.94 -1.09
N ALA A 77 -1.14 0.74 -1.91
CA ALA A 77 0.24 1.10 -1.63
C ALA A 77 0.89 1.90 -2.78
N LEU A 78 0.52 3.17 -3.02
CA LEU A 78 -0.28 4.15 -2.30
C LEU A 78 -1.18 4.93 -3.28
N ILE A 79 -2.22 5.61 -2.78
CA ILE A 79 -2.87 6.71 -3.50
C ILE A 79 -2.06 7.98 -3.25
N ASN A 80 -1.74 8.72 -4.30
CA ASN A 80 -1.08 10.01 -4.17
C ASN A 80 -2.11 11.12 -3.93
N MET A 81 -2.16 11.60 -2.70
CA MET A 81 -3.11 12.63 -2.23
C MET A 81 -3.25 13.86 -3.14
N PRO A 82 -2.16 14.39 -3.76
CA PRO A 82 -2.29 15.56 -4.63
C PRO A 82 -3.14 15.34 -5.88
N PHE A 83 -3.36 14.10 -6.30
CA PHE A 83 -4.01 13.79 -7.58
C PHE A 83 -5.53 13.60 -7.48
N ILE A 84 -6.07 13.67 -6.27
CA ILE A 84 -7.50 13.51 -6.00
C ILE A 84 -7.91 14.42 -4.83
N SER A 85 -9.10 15.01 -4.86
CA SER A 85 -9.59 15.78 -3.73
C SER A 85 -9.89 14.89 -2.51
N PRO A 86 -9.68 15.39 -1.27
CA PRO A 86 -9.96 14.59 -0.07
C PRO A 86 -11.44 14.18 0.02
N GLY A 87 -12.36 15.03 -0.40
CA GLY A 87 -13.78 14.71 -0.40
C GLY A 87 -14.14 13.55 -1.35
N LEU A 88 -13.54 13.50 -2.55
CA LEU A 88 -13.75 12.40 -3.48
C LEU A 88 -13.10 11.11 -2.97
N LEU A 89 -11.87 11.19 -2.45
CA LEU A 89 -11.19 10.01 -1.90
C LEU A 89 -11.93 9.47 -0.66
N ALA A 90 -12.41 10.33 0.23
CA ALA A 90 -13.21 9.90 1.38
C ALA A 90 -14.44 9.09 0.93
N LYS A 91 -15.15 9.57 -0.12
CA LYS A 91 -16.30 8.87 -0.70
C LYS A 91 -15.91 7.52 -1.30
N GLN A 92 -14.82 7.46 -2.08
CA GLN A 92 -14.35 6.21 -2.68
C GLN A 92 -13.90 5.20 -1.61
N ALA A 93 -13.12 5.66 -0.61
CA ALA A 93 -12.66 4.84 0.49
C ALA A 93 -13.82 4.27 1.32
N THR A 94 -14.78 5.12 1.67
CA THR A 94 -16.01 4.65 2.34
C THR A 94 -16.76 3.62 1.49
N THR A 95 -16.86 3.85 0.19
CA THR A 95 -17.57 2.90 -0.70
C THR A 95 -16.88 1.53 -0.71
N VAL A 96 -15.55 1.49 -0.86
CA VAL A 96 -14.79 0.22 -0.80
C VAL A 96 -14.90 -0.42 0.59
N ASP A 97 -14.87 0.39 1.65
CA ASP A 97 -15.01 -0.08 3.03
C ASP A 97 -16.37 -0.76 3.25
N VAL A 98 -17.45 -0.13 2.81
CA VAL A 98 -18.82 -0.71 2.88
C VAL A 98 -18.93 -1.97 2.04
N LEU A 99 -18.50 -1.94 0.77
CA LEU A 99 -18.58 -3.09 -0.14
C LEU A 99 -17.72 -4.27 0.34
N SER A 100 -16.63 -4.01 1.05
CA SER A 100 -15.78 -5.04 1.61
C SER A 100 -16.17 -5.49 3.02
N GLY A 101 -17.17 -4.85 3.67
CA GLY A 101 -17.54 -5.14 5.06
C GLY A 101 -16.44 -4.73 6.08
N GLY A 102 -15.79 -3.58 5.87
CA GLY A 102 -14.81 -3.03 6.79
C GLY A 102 -13.38 -3.59 6.62
N ARG A 103 -13.00 -3.97 5.40
CA ARG A 103 -11.67 -4.56 5.13
C ARG A 103 -10.68 -3.62 4.44
N LEU A 104 -11.00 -2.36 4.20
CA LEU A 104 -10.11 -1.42 3.53
C LEU A 104 -8.97 -0.96 4.45
N ASP A 105 -7.76 -0.89 3.88
CA ASP A 105 -6.57 -0.22 4.41
C ASP A 105 -6.12 0.87 3.42
N LEU A 106 -6.18 2.14 3.82
CA LEU A 106 -5.94 3.27 2.93
C LEU A 106 -4.49 3.77 3.03
N GLY A 107 -3.65 3.32 2.11
CA GLY A 107 -2.28 3.82 1.99
C GLY A 107 -2.21 5.10 1.16
N LEU A 108 -1.56 6.14 1.71
CA LEU A 108 -1.47 7.48 1.13
C LEU A 108 -0.04 7.97 0.98
N GLY A 109 0.24 8.62 -0.15
CA GLY A 109 1.52 9.23 -0.49
C GLY A 109 1.38 10.67 -0.96
N ILE A 110 2.53 11.37 -1.11
CA ILE A 110 2.57 12.77 -1.54
C ILE A 110 2.98 12.96 -3.01
N GLY A 111 3.13 11.88 -3.76
CA GLY A 111 3.56 11.91 -5.17
C GLY A 111 5.04 12.27 -5.35
N TRP A 112 5.60 11.90 -6.49
CA TRP A 112 6.99 12.21 -6.82
C TRP A 112 7.23 12.52 -8.30
N LEU A 113 6.38 12.02 -9.22
CA LEU A 113 6.55 12.16 -10.66
C LEU A 113 5.95 13.49 -11.15
N PRO A 114 6.77 14.46 -11.63
CA PRO A 114 6.25 15.79 -12.03
C PRO A 114 5.18 15.74 -13.11
N GLU A 115 5.23 14.73 -13.99
CA GLU A 115 4.27 14.54 -15.08
C GLU A 115 2.87 14.22 -14.56
N GLU A 116 2.75 13.44 -13.47
CA GLU A 116 1.46 13.16 -12.83
C GLU A 116 0.88 14.42 -12.18
N PHE A 117 1.73 15.29 -11.61
CA PHE A 117 1.29 16.60 -11.10
C PHE A 117 0.76 17.50 -12.23
N ARG A 118 1.44 17.54 -13.38
CA ARG A 118 0.96 18.29 -14.55
C ARG A 118 -0.33 17.71 -15.11
N LEU A 119 -0.43 16.38 -15.21
CA LEU A 119 -1.62 15.69 -15.70
C LEU A 119 -2.86 16.02 -14.86
N THR A 120 -2.70 16.09 -13.55
CA THR A 120 -3.80 16.32 -12.60
C THR A 120 -4.04 17.79 -12.24
N GLY A 121 -3.19 18.71 -12.73
CA GLY A 121 -3.23 20.11 -12.34
C GLY A 121 -2.79 20.37 -10.89
N ALA A 122 -2.21 19.38 -10.23
CA ALA A 122 -1.80 19.47 -8.84
C ALA A 122 -0.47 20.23 -8.66
N SER A 123 -0.29 20.84 -7.49
CA SER A 123 0.95 21.53 -7.12
C SER A 123 1.90 20.63 -6.34
N MET A 124 3.19 20.66 -6.70
CA MET A 124 4.26 20.03 -5.92
C MET A 124 4.64 20.85 -4.67
N ALA A 125 4.23 22.11 -4.60
CA ALA A 125 4.59 22.99 -3.48
C ALA A 125 3.91 22.54 -2.19
N ARG A 126 4.67 22.60 -1.08
CA ARG A 126 4.16 22.37 0.28
C ARG A 126 3.44 21.02 0.47
N ARG A 127 3.82 19.98 -0.30
CA ARG A 127 3.17 18.65 -0.28
C ARG A 127 3.04 18.04 1.13
N GLY A 128 4.02 18.31 2.01
CA GLY A 128 3.98 17.83 3.39
C GLY A 128 2.84 18.45 4.19
N ALA A 129 2.71 19.78 4.18
CA ALA A 129 1.66 20.48 4.89
C ALA A 129 0.27 20.14 4.31
N ARG A 130 0.17 20.07 2.97
CA ARG A 130 -1.07 19.61 2.30
C ARG A 130 -1.48 18.20 2.74
N ALA A 131 -0.52 17.27 2.90
CA ALA A 131 -0.79 15.92 3.34
C ALA A 131 -1.34 15.86 4.78
N GLU A 132 -0.84 16.71 5.68
CA GLU A 132 -1.33 16.77 7.05
C GLU A 132 -2.77 17.26 7.11
N GLU A 133 -3.08 18.31 6.34
CA GLU A 133 -4.44 18.83 6.25
C GLU A 133 -5.38 17.83 5.54
N TYR A 134 -4.89 17.17 4.48
CA TYR A 134 -5.65 16.16 3.75
C TYR A 134 -6.13 15.03 4.68
N VAL A 135 -5.25 14.51 5.52
CA VAL A 135 -5.61 13.44 6.48
C VAL A 135 -6.65 13.95 7.49
N ARG A 136 -6.52 15.19 7.99
CA ARG A 136 -7.55 15.79 8.87
C ARG A 136 -8.90 15.87 8.19
N VAL A 137 -8.94 16.29 6.92
CA VAL A 137 -10.20 16.37 6.15
C VAL A 137 -10.84 14.99 5.98
N LEU A 138 -10.05 13.93 5.73
CA LEU A 138 -10.59 12.57 5.68
C LEU A 138 -11.26 12.18 7.01
N HIS A 139 -10.58 12.44 8.14
CA HIS A 139 -11.13 12.14 9.46
C HIS A 139 -12.37 12.96 9.75
N GLU A 140 -12.42 14.23 9.37
CA GLU A 140 -13.60 15.09 9.53
C GLU A 140 -14.82 14.54 8.76
N LEU A 141 -14.58 14.07 7.51
CA LEU A 141 -15.64 13.52 6.68
C LEU A 141 -16.15 12.15 7.18
N TRP A 142 -15.30 11.38 7.86
CA TRP A 142 -15.68 10.07 8.42
C TRP A 142 -16.23 10.14 9.85
N ASN A 143 -16.02 11.27 10.54
CA ASN A 143 -16.46 11.49 11.91
C ASN A 143 -17.25 12.78 12.02
N PRO A 144 -18.47 12.82 11.44
CA PRO A 144 -19.29 14.01 11.49
C PRO A 144 -19.63 14.42 12.93
N GLY A 145 -19.90 15.70 13.13
CA GLY A 145 -20.37 16.22 14.41
C GLY A 145 -21.67 15.57 14.93
N ALA A 146 -22.09 15.92 16.13
CA ALA A 146 -23.29 15.34 16.74
C ALA A 146 -24.59 15.61 15.95
N ASP A 147 -24.59 16.62 15.09
CA ASP A 147 -25.67 16.95 14.17
C ASP A 147 -25.60 16.13 12.85
N GLY A 148 -24.61 15.27 12.70
CA GLY A 148 -24.34 14.48 11.51
C GLY A 148 -23.72 15.27 10.36
N MET A 149 -23.22 16.50 10.62
CA MET A 149 -22.59 17.36 9.62
C MET A 149 -21.08 17.37 9.77
N SER A 150 -20.38 17.38 8.63
CA SER A 150 -18.95 17.66 8.54
C SER A 150 -18.73 19.05 7.97
N GLN A 151 -17.76 19.77 8.51
CA GLN A 151 -17.31 21.06 8.00
C GLN A 151 -15.82 21.25 8.29
N TYR A 152 -15.07 21.76 7.33
CA TYR A 152 -13.66 22.08 7.50
C TYR A 152 -13.29 23.33 6.72
N ASP A 153 -12.53 24.23 7.33
CA ASP A 153 -11.99 25.41 6.67
C ASP A 153 -10.50 25.50 7.03
N GLY A 154 -9.66 25.10 6.08
CA GLY A 154 -8.22 25.04 6.23
C GLY A 154 -7.46 25.89 5.23
N GLU A 155 -6.15 25.78 5.23
CA GLU A 155 -5.28 26.52 4.31
C GLU A 155 -5.37 25.97 2.88
N PHE A 156 -5.52 24.67 2.72
CA PHE A 156 -5.47 23.99 1.41
C PHE A 156 -6.82 23.40 0.99
N TYR A 157 -7.68 23.09 1.93
CA TYR A 157 -8.94 22.43 1.66
C TYR A 157 -10.09 23.05 2.45
N THR A 158 -11.24 23.13 1.81
CA THR A 158 -12.50 23.57 2.42
C THR A 158 -13.55 22.47 2.21
N VAL A 159 -14.25 22.10 3.28
CA VAL A 159 -15.44 21.26 3.24
C VAL A 159 -16.61 22.14 3.68
N PRO A 160 -17.55 22.46 2.77
CA PRO A 160 -18.75 23.18 3.16
C PRO A 160 -19.59 22.34 4.12
N PRO A 161 -20.40 22.93 5.00
CA PRO A 161 -21.30 22.19 5.88
C PRO A 161 -22.13 21.20 5.08
N GLY A 162 -22.05 19.91 5.44
CA GLY A 162 -22.74 18.88 4.67
C GLY A 162 -22.59 17.49 5.25
N ARG A 163 -23.31 16.52 4.69
CA ARG A 163 -23.23 15.10 5.03
C ARG A 163 -22.60 14.32 3.90
N GLN A 164 -21.80 13.33 4.24
CA GLN A 164 -21.22 12.38 3.29
C GLN A 164 -21.62 10.94 3.66
N ASP A 165 -22.81 10.55 3.21
CA ASP A 165 -23.31 9.17 3.38
C ASP A 165 -22.90 8.27 2.18
N PRO A 166 -22.78 6.91 2.37
CA PRO A 166 -22.85 6.23 3.66
C PRO A 166 -21.64 6.53 4.55
N GLU A 167 -21.75 6.22 5.84
CA GLU A 167 -20.60 6.23 6.76
C GLU A 167 -19.76 4.95 6.56
N PRO A 168 -18.42 4.98 6.89
CA PRO A 168 -17.58 3.80 6.86
C PRO A 168 -18.07 2.72 7.85
N VAL A 169 -17.83 1.45 7.54
CA VAL A 169 -18.03 0.33 8.45
C VAL A 169 -17.00 0.37 9.58
N GLN A 170 -15.75 0.64 9.24
CA GLN A 170 -14.66 0.79 10.21
C GLN A 170 -14.81 2.12 11.00
N ARG A 171 -14.47 2.11 12.28
CA ARG A 171 -14.52 3.31 13.14
C ARG A 171 -13.13 3.59 13.72
N PRO A 172 -12.69 4.85 13.70
CA PRO A 172 -13.36 6.09 13.22
C PRO A 172 -13.35 6.27 11.71
N GLY A 173 -12.84 5.34 10.93
CA GLY A 173 -12.74 5.29 9.49
C GLY A 173 -11.79 4.18 9.05
N PRO A 174 -11.58 3.97 7.74
CA PRO A 174 -10.55 3.08 7.24
C PRO A 174 -9.17 3.51 7.75
N PRO A 175 -8.31 2.59 8.24
CA PRO A 175 -6.97 2.94 8.71
C PRO A 175 -6.16 3.65 7.63
N VAL A 176 -5.58 4.80 7.98
CA VAL A 176 -4.71 5.60 7.10
C VAL A 176 -3.25 5.23 7.34
N ILE A 177 -2.57 4.77 6.29
CA ILE A 177 -1.16 4.39 6.31
C ILE A 177 -0.37 5.35 5.42
N LEU A 178 0.53 6.14 5.99
CA LEU A 178 1.34 7.08 5.20
C LEU A 178 2.63 6.45 4.73
N GLY A 179 2.95 6.66 3.46
CA GLY A 179 4.21 6.23 2.86
C GLY A 179 5.27 7.33 2.81
N GLY A 180 6.50 6.90 2.69
CA GLY A 180 7.67 7.76 2.45
C GLY A 180 8.87 7.40 3.30
N MET A 181 10.07 7.58 2.69
CA MET A 181 11.35 7.18 3.27
C MET A 181 12.16 8.35 3.84
N SER A 182 11.76 9.59 3.60
CA SER A 182 12.43 10.74 4.21
C SER A 182 12.05 10.87 5.69
N ARG A 183 12.99 11.36 6.51
CA ARG A 183 12.74 11.58 7.93
C ARG A 183 11.46 12.39 8.19
N PRO A 184 11.20 13.54 7.50
CA PRO A 184 9.93 14.27 7.70
C PRO A 184 8.67 13.47 7.32
N ALA A 185 8.77 12.53 6.35
CA ALA A 185 7.62 11.68 5.99
C ALA A 185 7.35 10.62 7.07
N MET A 186 8.40 10.01 7.61
CA MET A 186 8.30 9.04 8.71
C MET A 186 7.77 9.70 10.00
N GLU A 187 8.29 10.88 10.35
CA GLU A 187 7.81 11.67 11.50
C GLU A 187 6.33 12.06 11.33
N ARG A 188 5.92 12.46 10.13
CA ARG A 188 4.51 12.74 9.83
C ARG A 188 3.64 11.50 10.02
N ALA A 189 4.05 10.35 9.49
CA ALA A 189 3.31 9.11 9.67
C ALA A 189 3.10 8.79 11.16
N GLY A 190 4.12 8.89 11.99
CA GLY A 190 4.01 8.69 13.43
C GLY A 190 3.03 9.66 14.08
N ARG A 191 3.09 10.95 13.73
CA ARG A 191 2.24 11.97 14.36
C ARG A 191 0.76 11.84 14.04
N ILE A 192 0.37 11.48 12.80
CA ILE A 192 -1.01 11.67 12.33
C ILE A 192 -1.67 10.45 11.68
N ALA A 193 -0.93 9.35 11.41
CA ALA A 193 -1.48 8.20 10.69
C ALA A 193 -1.58 6.95 11.57
N ASP A 194 -2.39 5.97 11.15
CA ASP A 194 -2.51 4.68 11.84
C ASP A 194 -1.34 3.75 11.53
N GLY A 195 -0.49 4.16 10.59
CA GLY A 195 0.70 3.40 10.25
C GLY A 195 1.63 4.10 9.26
N TRP A 196 2.74 3.44 9.02
CA TRP A 196 3.75 3.83 8.05
C TRP A 196 4.05 2.68 7.09
N MET A 197 4.36 3.02 5.83
CA MET A 197 4.71 2.04 4.80
C MET A 197 5.99 2.41 4.07
N THR A 198 6.82 1.40 3.78
CA THR A 198 8.03 1.57 2.97
C THR A 198 7.71 1.80 1.50
N ALA A 199 8.65 2.40 0.78
CA ALA A 199 8.64 2.44 -0.69
C ALA A 199 9.18 1.12 -1.28
N SER A 200 8.86 0.85 -2.55
CA SER A 200 9.31 -0.34 -3.29
C SER A 200 10.83 -0.46 -3.46
N ARG A 201 11.55 0.65 -3.34
CA ARG A 201 13.02 0.70 -3.45
C ARG A 201 13.67 1.09 -2.11
N ALA A 202 13.00 0.81 -0.99
CA ALA A 202 13.55 1.07 0.33
C ALA A 202 14.72 0.14 0.63
N ASP A 203 15.75 0.68 1.26
CA ASP A 203 16.78 -0.14 1.91
C ASP A 203 16.17 -0.78 3.17
N LEU A 204 15.83 -2.06 3.06
CA LEU A 204 15.17 -2.80 4.14
C LEU A 204 16.10 -3.12 5.31
N THR A 205 17.43 -3.03 5.14
CA THR A 205 18.40 -3.25 6.22
C THR A 205 18.28 -2.19 7.32
N ARG A 206 17.71 -1.02 6.97
CA ARG A 206 17.51 0.12 7.88
C ARG A 206 16.16 0.12 8.60
N MET A 207 15.39 -0.98 8.54
CA MET A 207 14.02 -1.01 9.07
C MET A 207 13.94 -0.63 10.55
N ARG A 208 14.83 -1.12 11.38
CA ARG A 208 14.86 -0.78 12.83
C ARG A 208 14.98 0.72 13.08
N ASP A 209 15.89 1.37 12.38
CA ASP A 209 16.12 2.82 12.54
C ASP A 209 14.94 3.64 12.03
N ASN A 210 14.38 3.25 10.88
CA ASN A 210 13.21 3.91 10.30
C ASN A 210 11.98 3.76 11.22
N ILE A 211 11.73 2.58 11.75
CA ILE A 211 10.63 2.31 12.70
C ILE A 211 10.82 3.12 13.99
N LYS A 212 12.05 3.26 14.48
CA LYS A 212 12.34 4.08 15.64
C LYS A 212 11.94 5.54 15.42
N ILE A 213 12.20 6.12 14.24
CA ILE A 213 11.78 7.50 13.90
C ILE A 213 10.26 7.61 13.97
N VAL A 214 9.54 6.67 13.34
CA VAL A 214 8.06 6.67 13.31
C VAL A 214 7.47 6.56 14.71
N ARG A 215 7.96 5.61 15.52
CA ARG A 215 7.48 5.37 16.89
C ARG A 215 7.79 6.53 17.83
N THR A 216 8.98 7.13 17.71
CA THR A 216 9.35 8.32 18.50
C THR A 216 8.40 9.47 18.18
N ALA A 217 8.14 9.75 16.90
CA ALA A 217 7.23 10.81 16.50
C ALA A 217 5.78 10.57 16.97
N ALA A 218 5.35 9.31 17.07
CA ALA A 218 4.04 8.98 17.64
C ALA A 218 4.00 9.26 19.15
N ALA A 219 5.00 8.81 19.90
CA ALA A 219 5.11 9.06 21.33
C ALA A 219 5.16 10.56 21.66
N ASP A 220 5.96 11.33 20.90
CA ASP A 220 6.06 12.79 21.05
C ASP A 220 4.72 13.50 20.77
N ALA A 221 3.87 12.91 19.92
CA ALA A 221 2.51 13.38 19.65
C ALA A 221 1.46 12.86 20.64
N GLY A 222 1.85 12.17 21.72
CA GLY A 222 0.95 11.60 22.72
C GLY A 222 0.16 10.38 22.23
N ARG A 223 0.61 9.73 21.15
CA ARG A 223 -0.03 8.53 20.59
C ARG A 223 0.70 7.27 21.06
N ASP A 224 -0.02 6.17 21.13
CA ASP A 224 0.55 4.86 21.46
C ASP A 224 1.36 4.31 20.27
N PRO A 225 2.70 4.23 20.35
CA PRO A 225 3.54 3.77 19.25
C PRO A 225 3.39 2.27 18.93
N ASP A 226 2.84 1.47 19.85
CA ASP A 226 2.67 0.04 19.65
C ASP A 226 1.38 -0.30 18.87
N LYS A 227 0.46 0.66 18.75
CA LYS A 227 -0.72 0.55 17.89
C LYS A 227 -0.46 0.83 16.43
N LEU A 228 0.72 1.35 16.08
CA LEU A 228 1.05 1.68 14.71
C LEU A 228 1.22 0.43 13.84
N ARG A 229 0.63 0.45 12.67
CA ARG A 229 0.89 -0.54 11.61
C ARG A 229 2.15 -0.15 10.86
N LEU A 230 3.15 -1.02 10.89
CA LEU A 230 4.45 -0.84 10.25
C LEU A 230 4.55 -1.81 9.09
N VAL A 231 4.19 -1.33 7.89
CA VAL A 231 4.00 -2.15 6.69
C VAL A 231 5.24 -2.09 5.81
N CYS A 232 5.81 -3.22 5.50
CA CYS A 232 6.89 -3.36 4.54
C CYS A 232 6.34 -3.78 3.18
N ARG A 233 6.56 -2.96 2.14
CA ARG A 233 6.39 -3.36 0.74
C ARG A 233 7.57 -4.20 0.31
N GLY A 234 7.41 -5.51 0.31
CA GLY A 234 8.42 -6.48 -0.03
C GLY A 234 8.46 -6.76 -1.53
N VAL A 235 9.38 -6.12 -2.26
CA VAL A 235 9.65 -6.47 -3.66
C VAL A 235 10.36 -7.82 -3.70
N VAL A 236 9.63 -8.87 -4.12
CA VAL A 236 10.15 -10.24 -4.14
C VAL A 236 10.80 -10.56 -5.49
N ARG A 237 11.98 -11.18 -5.41
CA ARG A 237 12.71 -11.76 -6.56
C ARG A 237 13.08 -13.21 -6.25
N ALA A 238 12.14 -14.13 -6.51
CA ALA A 238 12.34 -15.55 -6.23
C ALA A 238 13.20 -16.23 -7.31
N GLY A 239 14.12 -17.09 -6.86
CA GLY A 239 15.00 -17.90 -7.68
C GLY A 239 16.36 -17.28 -7.97
N GLU A 240 16.49 -15.97 -7.94
CA GLU A 240 17.74 -15.26 -8.20
C GLU A 240 18.04 -14.24 -7.09
N GLU A 241 19.28 -14.19 -6.64
CA GLU A 241 19.74 -13.16 -5.72
C GLU A 241 19.90 -11.83 -6.48
N ALA A 242 19.19 -10.82 -6.03
CA ALA A 242 19.45 -9.45 -6.46
C ALA A 242 20.44 -8.79 -5.51
N HIS A 243 21.35 -7.99 -6.06
CA HIS A 243 22.40 -7.32 -5.30
C HIS A 243 22.30 -5.81 -5.43
N SER A 244 22.67 -5.11 -4.37
CA SER A 244 22.76 -3.65 -4.38
C SER A 244 23.85 -3.21 -5.34
N PRO A 245 23.58 -2.30 -6.28
CA PRO A 245 24.61 -1.76 -7.16
C PRO A 245 25.63 -0.90 -6.42
N GLU A 246 25.30 -0.43 -5.22
CA GLU A 246 26.17 0.45 -4.41
C GLU A 246 27.09 -0.34 -3.47
N THR A 247 26.58 -1.40 -2.83
CA THR A 247 27.32 -2.17 -1.82
C THR A 247 27.72 -3.57 -2.29
N GLY A 248 27.12 -4.10 -3.35
CA GLY A 248 27.29 -5.48 -3.78
C GLY A 248 26.62 -6.53 -2.89
N GLU A 249 25.97 -6.11 -1.80
CA GLU A 249 25.29 -7.01 -0.87
C GLU A 249 23.97 -7.52 -1.46
N ARG A 250 23.56 -8.74 -1.07
CA ARG A 250 22.25 -9.29 -1.47
C ARG A 250 21.12 -8.42 -0.93
N LEU A 251 20.19 -8.08 -1.79
CA LEU A 251 18.97 -7.39 -1.40
C LEU A 251 18.04 -8.37 -0.67
N LEU A 252 17.45 -7.92 0.44
CA LEU A 252 16.45 -8.69 1.16
C LEU A 252 15.24 -9.03 0.27
N LEU A 253 14.62 -10.18 0.53
CA LEU A 253 13.49 -10.73 -0.23
C LEU A 253 13.87 -11.15 -1.66
N SER A 254 15.15 -11.45 -1.91
CA SER A 254 15.62 -12.06 -3.15
C SER A 254 16.34 -13.40 -2.89
N GLY A 255 16.37 -14.28 -3.90
CA GLY A 255 17.01 -15.59 -3.83
C GLY A 255 16.05 -16.75 -3.64
N SER A 256 16.46 -17.80 -2.95
CA SER A 256 15.64 -18.98 -2.68
C SER A 256 14.44 -18.66 -1.77
N TYR A 257 13.42 -19.51 -1.80
CA TYR A 257 12.27 -19.36 -0.90
C TYR A 257 12.68 -19.40 0.59
N ALA A 258 13.70 -20.19 0.93
CA ALA A 258 14.24 -20.25 2.30
C ALA A 258 14.85 -18.89 2.72
N GLN A 259 15.64 -18.27 1.83
CA GLN A 259 16.20 -16.94 2.09
C GLN A 259 15.10 -15.88 2.24
N ILE A 260 14.10 -15.87 1.36
CA ILE A 260 12.98 -14.92 1.42
C ILE A 260 12.20 -15.06 2.73
N ARG A 261 11.97 -16.32 3.20
CA ARG A 261 11.31 -16.56 4.49
C ARG A 261 12.17 -16.04 5.65
N ALA A 262 13.46 -16.35 5.66
CA ALA A 262 14.40 -15.87 6.68
C ALA A 262 14.45 -14.33 6.74
N ASP A 263 14.52 -13.67 5.57
CA ASP A 263 14.45 -12.20 5.48
C ASP A 263 13.13 -11.66 6.04
N THR A 264 12.02 -12.35 5.76
CA THR A 264 10.70 -11.96 6.28
C THR A 264 10.64 -12.06 7.80
N ASP A 265 11.17 -13.14 8.37
CA ASP A 265 11.22 -13.34 9.83
C ASP A 265 12.12 -12.30 10.49
N TRP A 266 13.28 -12.03 9.89
CA TRP A 266 14.18 -10.97 10.33
C TRP A 266 13.49 -9.58 10.31
N LEU A 267 12.72 -9.24 9.26
CA LEU A 267 11.95 -7.99 9.22
C LEU A 267 10.96 -7.90 10.39
N GLY A 268 10.32 -9.00 10.77
CA GLY A 268 9.47 -9.08 11.95
C GLY A 268 10.24 -8.76 13.24
N GLU A 269 11.45 -9.26 13.40
CA GLU A 269 12.34 -8.97 14.54
C GLU A 269 12.78 -7.49 14.57
N GLN A 270 12.82 -6.81 13.41
CA GLN A 270 13.05 -5.36 13.36
C GLN A 270 11.84 -4.53 13.78
N GLY A 271 10.67 -5.14 14.00
CA GLY A 271 9.44 -4.49 14.43
C GLY A 271 8.43 -4.23 13.33
N VAL A 272 8.61 -4.80 12.14
CA VAL A 272 7.60 -4.77 11.06
C VAL A 272 6.37 -5.55 11.50
N THR A 273 5.18 -4.98 11.34
CA THR A 273 3.92 -5.64 11.72
C THR A 273 3.27 -6.39 10.55
N GLU A 274 3.61 -6.01 9.33
CA GLU A 274 3.13 -6.65 8.10
C GLU A 274 4.16 -6.53 6.98
N VAL A 275 4.44 -7.62 6.28
CA VAL A 275 5.15 -7.63 4.99
C VAL A 275 4.17 -8.09 3.93
N PHE A 276 4.02 -7.35 2.83
CA PHE A 276 3.33 -7.90 1.67
C PHE A 276 4.31 -8.17 0.53
N TYR A 277 4.22 -9.37 -0.06
CA TYR A 277 5.05 -9.78 -1.18
C TYR A 277 4.51 -9.19 -2.47
N ASP A 278 5.25 -8.25 -3.06
CA ASP A 278 4.85 -7.56 -4.28
C ASP A 278 5.58 -8.14 -5.50
N LEU A 279 4.90 -9.05 -6.17
CA LEU A 279 5.41 -9.70 -7.39
C LEU A 279 5.21 -8.84 -8.65
N ASN A 280 4.47 -7.73 -8.59
CA ASN A 280 4.36 -6.83 -9.75
C ASN A 280 5.72 -6.27 -10.17
N TRP A 281 6.70 -6.27 -9.26
CA TRP A 281 8.07 -5.85 -9.53
C TRP A 281 8.99 -6.95 -10.08
N ASP A 282 8.54 -8.19 -10.13
CA ASP A 282 9.26 -9.26 -10.84
C ASP A 282 9.07 -9.02 -12.35
N PRO A 283 10.16 -8.78 -13.13
CA PRO A 283 10.04 -8.50 -14.56
C PRO A 283 9.45 -9.66 -15.36
N LEU A 284 9.48 -10.88 -14.83
CA LEU A 284 8.86 -12.07 -15.42
C LEU A 284 7.36 -12.21 -15.09
N ILE A 285 6.80 -11.28 -14.28
CA ILE A 285 5.39 -11.28 -13.87
C ILE A 285 4.72 -9.94 -14.23
N GLY A 286 5.26 -8.84 -13.74
CA GLY A 286 4.64 -7.51 -13.83
C GLY A 286 4.95 -6.73 -15.11
N SER A 287 5.66 -7.30 -16.09
CA SER A 287 5.82 -6.69 -17.41
C SER A 287 4.61 -6.98 -18.30
N PRO A 288 4.15 -6.01 -19.13
CA PRO A 288 3.11 -6.27 -20.12
C PRO A 288 3.61 -7.10 -21.32
N GLU A 289 4.92 -7.26 -21.49
CA GLU A 289 5.54 -7.96 -22.60
C GLU A 289 5.72 -9.46 -22.38
N VAL A 290 5.53 -9.94 -21.14
CA VAL A 290 5.67 -11.36 -20.79
C VAL A 290 4.45 -12.17 -21.20
N ASP A 291 4.65 -13.49 -21.47
CA ASP A 291 3.55 -14.39 -21.67
C ASP A 291 2.70 -14.49 -20.38
N ARG A 292 1.40 -14.25 -20.50
CA ARG A 292 0.49 -14.23 -19.36
C ARG A 292 0.44 -15.58 -18.63
N ALA A 293 0.48 -16.70 -19.34
CA ALA A 293 0.38 -18.02 -18.73
C ALA A 293 1.65 -18.32 -17.92
N ALA A 294 2.82 -17.97 -18.45
CA ALA A 294 4.09 -18.07 -17.74
C ALA A 294 4.12 -17.17 -16.49
N ALA A 295 3.71 -15.89 -16.62
CA ALA A 295 3.65 -14.94 -15.51
C ALA A 295 2.73 -15.44 -14.38
N THR A 296 1.52 -15.87 -14.71
CA THR A 296 0.55 -16.37 -13.71
C THR A 296 0.98 -17.72 -13.11
N GLY A 297 1.62 -18.60 -13.89
CA GLY A 297 2.20 -19.85 -13.39
C GLY A 297 3.26 -19.60 -12.32
N ARG A 298 4.25 -18.75 -12.67
CA ARG A 298 5.31 -18.32 -11.74
C ARG A 298 4.74 -17.66 -10.49
N ALA A 299 3.78 -16.74 -10.63
CA ALA A 299 3.18 -16.06 -9.50
C ALA A 299 2.45 -17.01 -8.54
N ARG A 300 1.75 -18.04 -9.07
CA ARG A 300 1.10 -19.08 -8.24
C ARG A 300 2.11 -19.94 -7.49
N GLU A 301 3.19 -20.33 -8.16
CA GLU A 301 4.27 -21.07 -7.51
C GLU A 301 4.85 -20.29 -6.33
N ILE A 302 5.21 -19.02 -6.53
CA ILE A 302 5.76 -18.15 -5.49
C ILE A 302 4.74 -17.94 -4.36
N MET A 303 3.46 -17.67 -4.70
CA MET A 303 2.39 -17.51 -3.72
C MET A 303 2.24 -18.77 -2.86
N ALA A 304 2.21 -19.95 -3.44
CA ALA A 304 2.10 -21.21 -2.69
C ALA A 304 3.34 -21.46 -1.83
N ALA A 305 4.54 -21.24 -2.39
CA ALA A 305 5.79 -21.45 -1.68
C ALA A 305 5.97 -20.50 -0.48
N LEU A 306 5.47 -19.27 -0.54
CA LEU A 306 5.61 -18.26 0.51
C LEU A 306 4.35 -18.11 1.37
N ALA A 307 3.35 -18.96 1.20
CA ALA A 307 2.08 -18.88 1.91
C ALA A 307 2.27 -18.97 3.44
N PRO A 308 1.53 -18.17 4.22
CA PRO A 308 1.57 -18.23 5.69
C PRO A 308 1.21 -19.63 6.25
N SER A 309 0.25 -20.32 5.63
CA SER A 309 -0.17 -21.67 6.02
C SER A 309 0.94 -22.72 5.88
N SER A 310 1.86 -22.54 4.93
CA SER A 310 3.02 -23.43 4.76
C SER A 310 4.09 -23.31 5.86
N ARG A 311 3.97 -22.28 6.73
CA ARG A 311 4.88 -22.07 7.88
C ARG A 311 4.52 -22.89 9.11
N SER A 312 3.25 -23.34 9.22
CA SER A 312 2.77 -24.13 10.37
C SER A 312 3.11 -25.63 10.26
N GLU A 313 3.63 -26.09 9.13
CA GLU A 313 3.94 -27.51 8.86
C GLU A 313 5.44 -27.86 8.97
N LEU A 314 6.29 -26.91 9.38
CA LEU A 314 7.70 -27.19 9.66
C LEU A 314 7.87 -27.48 11.14
N PRO A 315 8.45 -28.65 11.51
CA PRO A 315 8.66 -29.06 12.89
C PRO A 315 9.68 -28.18 13.64
#